data_aee26ee18b2efd6e5c6b8e31c95a1b44
#
_entry.id   aee26ee18b2efd6e5c6b8e31c95a1b44
#
_cell.length_a   1.000
_cell.length_b   1.000
_cell.length_c   1.000
_cell.angle_alpha   90.00
_cell.angle_beta   90.00
_cell.angle_gamma   90.00
#
_symmetry.space_group_name_H-M   'P 1'
#
loop_
_entity.id
_entity.type
_entity.pdbx_description
1 polymer ?
#
loop_
_entity_poly.entity_id
_entity_poly.type
_entity_poly.pdbx_seq_one_letter_code
_entity_poly.pdbx_strand_id
1 'polypeptide(L)'
;PSVFTEDAERLQFRNVMPIDVSSTEAENSIGGNFDINYRTELFETIEFTSNTLFFYTKIDKPIILENTSEGIFEYLQPDGFIESRGIEANLKFGYKDFKLFTGYTFADVNRTENGNTFEMPLVSKHRLNNVLMYELHEKLKIGLEGYYFSPQQLSSGATGQDYWIFGLMMEKLWEDFSIFLNFENFTDTRQTRFDSIYTGSISNPQFRDIYAPVDGFVVNGGIKLFF
;
A
#
# COMPACT_ATOMS: atom_id res chain seq x y z
N PRO A 1 -22.37 3.81 -10.43
CA PRO A 1 -21.42 4.37 -11.40
C PRO A 1 -20.06 4.45 -10.74
N SER A 2 -19.05 3.82 -11.35
CA SER A 2 -17.69 3.93 -10.86
C SER A 2 -17.09 5.27 -11.30
N VAL A 3 -16.05 5.75 -10.60
CA VAL A 3 -15.26 6.93 -11.00
C VAL A 3 -14.65 6.80 -12.41
N PHE A 4 -14.61 5.59 -12.97
CA PHE A 4 -14.10 5.28 -14.32
C PHE A 4 -15.11 5.47 -15.48
N THR A 5 -16.26 6.10 -15.23
CA THR A 5 -17.27 6.39 -16.27
C THR A 5 -17.06 7.73 -16.97
N GLU A 6 -16.07 8.53 -16.55
CA GLU A 6 -15.77 9.81 -17.18
C GLU A 6 -14.99 9.64 -18.48
N ASP A 7 -15.36 10.41 -19.52
CA ASP A 7 -14.77 10.31 -20.85
C ASP A 7 -13.26 10.57 -20.86
N ALA A 8 -12.73 11.38 -19.94
CA ALA A 8 -11.32 11.68 -19.82
C ALA A 8 -10.49 10.44 -19.41
N GLU A 9 -11.06 9.56 -18.58
CA GLU A 9 -10.40 8.33 -18.16
C GLU A 9 -10.41 7.26 -19.24
N ARG A 10 -11.46 7.21 -20.05
CA ARG A 10 -11.56 6.31 -21.21
C ARG A 10 -10.44 6.54 -22.24
N LEU A 11 -9.93 7.75 -22.35
CA LEU A 11 -8.81 8.10 -23.24
C LEU A 11 -7.45 7.62 -22.67
N GLN A 12 -7.33 7.44 -21.36
CA GLN A 12 -6.11 6.96 -20.71
C GLN A 12 -6.01 5.44 -20.70
N PHE A 13 -7.14 4.74 -20.61
CA PHE A 13 -7.22 3.28 -20.60
C PHE A 13 -7.56 2.73 -22.00
N ARG A 14 -6.51 2.54 -22.81
CA ARG A 14 -6.68 1.84 -24.08
C ARG A 14 -7.11 0.41 -23.84
N ASN A 15 -7.99 -0.11 -24.69
CA ASN A 15 -8.54 -1.46 -24.63
C ASN A 15 -9.44 -1.76 -23.41
N VAL A 16 -9.92 -0.76 -22.70
CA VAL A 16 -10.99 -0.93 -21.70
C VAL A 16 -12.31 -0.61 -22.36
N MET A 17 -13.22 -1.59 -22.36
CA MET A 17 -14.58 -1.40 -22.86
C MET A 17 -15.38 -0.51 -21.92
N PRO A 18 -16.25 0.37 -22.45
CA PRO A 18 -17.13 1.18 -21.61
C PRO A 18 -18.03 0.28 -20.76
N ILE A 19 -18.29 0.73 -19.52
CA ILE A 19 -19.27 0.05 -18.67
C ILE A 19 -20.67 0.15 -19.30
N ASP A 20 -21.38 -0.97 -19.36
CA ASP A 20 -22.79 -0.97 -19.77
C ASP A 20 -23.67 -0.56 -18.59
N VAL A 21 -23.99 0.74 -18.53
CA VAL A 21 -24.83 1.29 -17.45
C VAL A 21 -26.27 0.76 -17.47
N SER A 22 -26.70 0.12 -18.53
CA SER A 22 -28.06 -0.43 -18.62
C SER A 22 -28.21 -1.77 -17.92
N SER A 23 -27.13 -2.54 -17.82
CA SER A 23 -27.04 -3.85 -17.16
C SER A 23 -26.32 -3.81 -15.81
N THR A 24 -25.74 -2.66 -15.44
CA THR A 24 -24.97 -2.50 -14.20
C THR A 24 -25.81 -1.86 -13.10
N GLU A 25 -25.84 -2.49 -11.94
CA GLU A 25 -26.49 -1.97 -10.74
C GLU A 25 -25.47 -1.21 -9.87
N ALA A 26 -25.98 -0.36 -8.96
CA ALA A 26 -25.11 0.28 -7.98
C ALA A 26 -24.55 -0.74 -6.99
N GLU A 27 -23.25 -0.63 -6.69
CA GLU A 27 -22.64 -1.38 -5.60
C GLU A 27 -23.24 -0.93 -4.26
N ASN A 28 -23.46 -1.88 -3.36
CA ASN A 28 -23.89 -1.59 -1.99
C ASN A 28 -22.81 -2.01 -1.02
N SER A 29 -22.44 -1.13 -0.11
CA SER A 29 -21.46 -1.45 0.91
C SER A 29 -22.01 -1.27 2.31
N ILE A 30 -21.61 -2.18 3.19
CA ILE A 30 -21.80 -2.08 4.63
C ILE A 30 -20.47 -2.34 5.32
N GLY A 31 -20.17 -1.57 6.34
CA GLY A 31 -18.94 -1.74 7.09
C GLY A 31 -19.03 -1.11 8.46
N GLY A 32 -18.04 -1.43 9.27
CA GLY A 32 -17.88 -0.87 10.59
C GLY A 32 -16.43 -0.95 11.03
N ASN A 33 -16.06 -0.09 11.93
CA ASN A 33 -14.77 -0.13 12.58
C ASN A 33 -14.92 0.14 14.08
N PHE A 34 -13.93 -0.34 14.83
CA PHE A 34 -13.79 -0.10 16.25
C PHE A 34 -12.33 0.11 16.56
N ASP A 35 -12.00 1.20 17.23
CA ASP A 35 -10.64 1.50 17.62
C ASP A 35 -10.46 1.69 19.12
N ILE A 36 -9.29 1.31 19.61
CA ILE A 36 -8.85 1.49 20.99
C ILE A 36 -7.58 2.32 20.99
N ASN A 37 -7.65 3.45 21.67
CA ASN A 37 -6.49 4.30 21.88
C ASN A 37 -6.03 4.21 23.33
N TYR A 38 -4.72 4.02 23.53
CA TYR A 38 -4.12 3.98 24.84
C TYR A 38 -2.84 4.83 24.87
N ARG A 39 -2.70 5.65 25.89
CA ARG A 39 -1.49 6.46 26.13
C ARG A 39 -1.07 6.32 27.57
N THR A 40 0.22 6.10 27.78
CA THR A 40 0.81 6.01 29.11
C THR A 40 2.30 6.39 29.05
N GLU A 41 2.90 6.51 30.21
CA GLU A 41 4.35 6.58 30.39
C GLU A 41 4.82 5.27 31.03
N LEU A 42 5.76 4.61 30.37
CA LEU A 42 6.36 3.35 30.83
C LEU A 42 7.67 3.69 31.55
N PHE A 43 7.86 3.08 32.72
CA PHE A 43 9.09 3.23 33.53
C PHE A 43 9.44 4.71 33.82
N GLU A 44 8.44 5.59 33.92
CA GLU A 44 8.58 7.04 34.19
C GLU A 44 9.48 7.80 33.18
N THR A 45 9.76 7.22 32.01
CA THR A 45 10.71 7.79 31.05
C THR A 45 10.35 7.54 29.58
N ILE A 46 9.53 6.54 29.29
CA ILE A 46 9.19 6.16 27.91
C ILE A 46 7.74 6.53 27.63
N GLU A 47 7.52 7.51 26.79
CA GLU A 47 6.18 7.78 26.26
C GLU A 47 5.73 6.63 25.40
N PHE A 48 4.58 6.07 25.71
CA PHE A 48 3.93 5.00 24.91
C PHE A 48 2.56 5.41 24.46
N THR A 49 2.29 5.25 23.19
CA THR A 49 0.95 5.41 22.63
C THR A 49 0.66 4.21 21.72
N SER A 50 -0.53 3.65 21.85
CA SER A 50 -1.05 2.64 20.92
C SER A 50 -2.41 3.05 20.40
N ASN A 51 -2.66 2.75 19.14
CA ASN A 51 -3.96 2.77 18.50
C ASN A 51 -4.16 1.41 17.82
N THR A 52 -5.23 0.73 18.15
CA THR A 52 -5.58 -0.55 17.53
C THR A 52 -6.97 -0.43 16.95
N LEU A 53 -7.07 -0.58 15.63
CA LEU A 53 -8.29 -0.52 14.84
C LEU A 53 -8.66 -1.92 14.36
N PHE A 54 -9.92 -2.31 14.55
CA PHE A 54 -10.56 -3.46 13.93
C PHE A 54 -11.51 -2.94 12.86
N PHE A 55 -11.46 -3.54 11.68
CA PHE A 55 -12.33 -3.14 10.58
C PHE A 55 -12.99 -4.32 9.88
N TYR A 56 -14.16 -4.07 9.36
CA TYR A 56 -14.90 -4.96 8.50
C TYR A 56 -15.64 -4.14 7.43
N THR A 57 -15.58 -4.57 6.18
CA THR A 57 -16.34 -3.99 5.08
C THR A 57 -16.78 -5.10 4.13
N LYS A 58 -18.03 -5.04 3.69
CA LYS A 58 -18.57 -5.91 2.65
C LYS A 58 -19.15 -5.04 1.54
N ILE A 59 -18.82 -5.37 0.30
CA ILE A 59 -19.35 -4.72 -0.91
C ILE A 59 -20.11 -5.77 -1.69
N ASP A 60 -21.42 -5.63 -1.77
CA ASP A 60 -22.29 -6.49 -2.56
C ASP A 60 -22.36 -5.99 -4.00
N LYS A 61 -22.42 -6.93 -4.95
CA LYS A 61 -22.43 -6.68 -6.40
C LYS A 61 -21.24 -5.81 -6.84
N PRO A 62 -19.99 -6.21 -6.55
CA PRO A 62 -18.83 -5.43 -6.93
C PRO A 62 -18.67 -5.35 -8.43
N ILE A 63 -18.27 -4.18 -8.92
CA ILE A 63 -17.88 -3.99 -10.31
C ILE A 63 -16.39 -4.28 -10.42
N ILE A 64 -16.01 -5.26 -11.21
CA ILE A 64 -14.64 -5.72 -11.38
C ILE A 64 -14.18 -5.52 -12.83
N LEU A 65 -12.91 -5.20 -13.01
CA LEU A 65 -12.27 -5.10 -14.31
C LEU A 65 -11.54 -6.41 -14.61
N GLU A 66 -11.97 -7.12 -15.63
CA GLU A 66 -11.38 -8.40 -16.03
C GLU A 66 -10.93 -8.39 -17.49
N ASN A 67 -9.90 -9.18 -17.79
CA ASN A 67 -9.45 -9.42 -19.16
C ASN A 67 -10.32 -10.55 -19.76
N THR A 68 -11.22 -10.20 -20.68
CA THR A 68 -12.19 -11.14 -21.29
C THR A 68 -11.69 -11.72 -22.61
N SER A 69 -10.73 -11.05 -23.25
CA SER A 69 -10.09 -11.51 -24.49
C SER A 69 -8.70 -10.89 -24.61
N GLU A 70 -7.86 -11.37 -25.54
CA GLU A 70 -6.47 -10.90 -25.66
C GLU A 70 -6.35 -9.37 -25.67
N GLY A 71 -5.99 -8.81 -24.51
CA GLY A 71 -5.75 -7.39 -24.32
C GLY A 71 -6.97 -6.50 -24.26
N ILE A 72 -8.18 -7.05 -24.12
CA ILE A 72 -9.42 -6.29 -23.90
C ILE A 72 -9.89 -6.50 -22.46
N PHE A 73 -10.14 -5.39 -21.77
CA PHE A 73 -10.65 -5.38 -20.41
C PHE A 73 -12.10 -4.91 -20.40
N GLU A 74 -12.94 -5.56 -19.62
CA GLU A 74 -14.35 -5.25 -19.47
C GLU A 74 -14.72 -5.13 -17.99
N TYR A 75 -15.64 -4.20 -17.69
CA TYR A 75 -16.26 -4.09 -16.37
C TYR A 75 -17.38 -5.12 -16.27
N LEU A 76 -17.19 -6.07 -15.38
CA LEU A 76 -18.17 -7.12 -15.07
C LEU A 76 -18.75 -6.89 -13.69
N GLN A 77 -20.00 -7.30 -13.51
CA GLN A 77 -20.68 -7.28 -12.22
C GLN A 77 -21.20 -8.68 -11.89
N PRO A 78 -20.33 -9.56 -11.38
CA PRO A 78 -20.75 -10.92 -11.03
C PRO A 78 -21.68 -10.92 -9.83
N ASP A 79 -22.47 -11.99 -9.71
CA ASP A 79 -23.27 -12.23 -8.50
C ASP A 79 -22.33 -12.67 -7.36
N GLY A 80 -22.21 -11.80 -6.36
CA GLY A 80 -21.31 -12.04 -5.25
C GLY A 80 -20.98 -10.79 -4.43
N PHE A 81 -19.89 -10.87 -3.71
CA PHE A 81 -19.44 -9.79 -2.84
C PHE A 81 -17.92 -9.81 -2.63
N ILE A 82 -17.37 -8.65 -2.26
CA ILE A 82 -16.01 -8.53 -1.73
C ILE A 82 -16.11 -8.24 -0.24
N GLU A 83 -15.36 -8.99 0.56
CA GLU A 83 -15.25 -8.84 2.00
C GLU A 83 -13.83 -8.49 2.40
N SER A 84 -13.68 -7.45 3.20
CA SER A 84 -12.40 -7.02 3.78
C SER A 84 -12.55 -6.96 5.29
N ARG A 85 -11.65 -7.62 6.02
CA ARG A 85 -11.59 -7.58 7.47
C ARG A 85 -10.16 -7.59 7.96
N GLY A 86 -9.92 -6.97 9.09
CA GLY A 86 -8.57 -6.93 9.60
C GLY A 86 -8.37 -6.16 10.88
N ILE A 87 -7.09 -6.01 11.19
CA ILE A 87 -6.60 -5.30 12.37
C ILE A 87 -5.46 -4.39 11.91
N GLU A 88 -5.46 -3.16 12.40
CA GLU A 88 -4.34 -2.24 12.30
C GLU A 88 -3.89 -1.84 13.70
N ALA A 89 -2.63 -2.03 14.01
CA ALA A 89 -2.03 -1.66 15.28
C ALA A 89 -0.88 -0.69 15.05
N ASN A 90 -1.00 0.53 15.57
CA ASN A 90 -0.01 1.59 15.48
C ASN A 90 0.55 1.86 16.88
N LEU A 91 1.86 1.67 17.06
CA LEU A 91 2.57 1.87 18.30
C LEU A 91 3.58 3.01 18.14
N LYS A 92 3.66 3.86 19.14
CA LYS A 92 4.67 4.91 19.24
C LYS A 92 5.37 4.82 20.58
N PHE A 93 6.69 4.80 20.54
CA PHE A 93 7.55 4.90 21.70
C PHE A 93 8.40 6.16 21.59
N GLY A 94 8.44 6.95 22.63
CA GLY A 94 9.31 8.14 22.74
C GLY A 94 10.25 8.00 23.93
N TYR A 95 11.55 8.15 23.69
CA TYR A 95 12.55 8.15 24.75
C TYR A 95 13.64 9.18 24.43
N LYS A 96 13.69 10.25 25.21
CA LYS A 96 14.60 11.38 24.96
C LYS A 96 14.46 11.86 23.50
N ASP A 97 15.57 11.83 22.77
CA ASP A 97 15.67 12.26 21.37
C ASP A 97 15.23 11.17 20.36
N PHE A 98 14.87 9.97 20.85
CA PHE A 98 14.45 8.85 20.00
C PHE A 98 12.93 8.68 19.97
N LYS A 99 12.40 8.42 18.79
CA LYS A 99 11.01 8.05 18.58
C LYS A 99 10.96 6.83 17.66
N LEU A 100 10.28 5.78 18.11
CA LEU A 100 10.00 4.59 17.29
C LEU A 100 8.50 4.54 16.99
N PHE A 101 8.17 4.48 15.72
CA PHE A 101 6.83 4.20 15.24
C PHE A 101 6.82 2.81 14.62
N THR A 102 5.88 1.97 15.04
CA THR A 102 5.67 0.64 14.47
C THR A 102 4.20 0.48 14.14
N GLY A 103 3.88 0.27 12.88
CA GLY A 103 2.55 -0.04 12.39
C GLY A 103 2.50 -1.46 11.88
N TYR A 104 1.51 -2.23 12.28
CA TYR A 104 1.21 -3.55 11.75
C TYR A 104 -0.21 -3.58 11.22
N THR A 105 -0.38 -4.08 10.00
CA THR A 105 -1.68 -4.30 9.39
C THR A 105 -1.84 -5.77 9.03
N PHE A 106 -2.90 -6.38 9.50
CA PHE A 106 -3.44 -7.62 8.97
C PHE A 106 -4.72 -7.32 8.22
N ALA A 107 -4.78 -7.67 6.93
CA ALA A 107 -5.95 -7.49 6.08
C ALA A 107 -6.26 -8.78 5.32
N ASP A 108 -7.41 -9.39 5.60
CA ASP A 108 -7.94 -10.55 4.88
C ASP A 108 -9.03 -10.05 3.93
N VAL A 109 -8.75 -10.07 2.63
CA VAL A 109 -9.65 -9.56 1.58
C VAL A 109 -9.99 -10.69 0.63
N ASN A 110 -11.27 -11.00 0.53
CA ASN A 110 -11.76 -12.11 -0.24
C ASN A 110 -12.89 -11.67 -1.18
N ARG A 111 -12.93 -12.23 -2.39
CA ARG A 111 -14.03 -12.12 -3.33
C ARG A 111 -14.78 -13.43 -3.37
N THR A 112 -16.09 -13.38 -3.17
CA THR A 112 -16.99 -14.52 -3.39
C THR A 112 -17.81 -14.27 -4.65
N GLU A 113 -17.84 -15.25 -5.54
CA GLU A 113 -18.50 -15.19 -6.82
C GLU A 113 -19.10 -16.55 -7.15
N ASN A 114 -20.39 -16.58 -7.47
CA ASN A 114 -21.13 -17.82 -7.77
C ASN A 114 -20.91 -18.92 -6.71
N GLY A 115 -20.80 -18.52 -5.44
CA GLY A 115 -20.59 -19.44 -4.31
C GLY A 115 -19.14 -19.89 -4.08
N ASN A 116 -18.18 -19.48 -4.91
CA ASN A 116 -16.76 -19.75 -4.73
C ASN A 116 -16.06 -18.52 -4.13
N THR A 117 -15.16 -18.75 -3.17
CA THR A 117 -14.40 -17.69 -2.52
C THR A 117 -12.94 -17.75 -2.94
N PHE A 118 -12.40 -16.60 -3.33
CA PHE A 118 -11.04 -16.41 -3.78
C PHE A 118 -10.39 -15.30 -2.97
N GLU A 119 -9.11 -15.47 -2.65
CA GLU A 119 -8.31 -14.38 -2.08
C GLU A 119 -8.13 -13.27 -3.11
N MET A 120 -8.32 -12.02 -2.69
CA MET A 120 -8.18 -10.87 -3.58
C MET A 120 -6.72 -10.72 -4.01
N PRO A 121 -6.44 -10.67 -5.34
CA PRO A 121 -5.07 -10.50 -5.82
C PRO A 121 -4.44 -9.17 -5.39
N LEU A 122 -3.12 -9.14 -5.33
CA LEU A 122 -2.29 -7.96 -5.05
C LEU A 122 -2.55 -7.32 -3.68
N VAL A 123 -3.11 -8.10 -2.75
CA VAL A 123 -3.29 -7.70 -1.35
C VAL A 123 -2.26 -8.42 -0.48
N SER A 124 -1.38 -7.66 0.14
CA SER A 124 -0.47 -8.18 1.15
C SER A 124 -1.22 -8.33 2.47
N LYS A 125 -1.39 -9.58 2.95
CA LYS A 125 -2.12 -9.87 4.20
C LYS A 125 -1.45 -9.28 5.42
N HIS A 126 -0.13 -9.26 5.45
CA HIS A 126 0.64 -8.75 6.56
C HIS A 126 1.57 -7.63 6.08
N ARG A 127 1.46 -6.47 6.69
CA ARG A 127 2.34 -5.32 6.43
C ARG A 127 2.91 -4.81 7.74
N LEU A 128 4.19 -4.46 7.72
CA LEU A 128 4.86 -3.75 8.82
C LEU A 128 5.43 -2.43 8.30
N ASN A 129 5.22 -1.38 9.07
CA ASN A 129 5.78 -0.06 8.82
C ASN A 129 6.56 0.33 10.07
N ASN A 130 7.87 0.52 9.97
CA ASN A 130 8.71 0.91 11.10
C ASN A 130 9.45 2.18 10.75
N VAL A 131 9.46 3.15 11.66
CA VAL A 131 10.23 4.39 11.54
C VAL A 131 10.92 4.66 12.86
N LEU A 132 12.24 4.59 12.86
CA LEU A 132 13.06 5.01 13.98
C LEU A 132 13.61 6.41 13.69
N MET A 133 13.22 7.37 14.51
CA MET A 133 13.69 8.76 14.42
C MET A 133 14.61 9.09 15.57
N TYR A 134 15.70 9.76 15.25
CA TYR A 134 16.54 10.52 16.19
C TYR A 134 16.38 12.01 15.89
N GLU A 135 15.95 12.79 16.86
CA GLU A 135 15.69 14.21 16.71
C GLU A 135 16.41 15.00 17.84
N LEU A 136 17.56 15.53 17.50
CA LEU A 136 18.24 16.50 18.37
C LEU A 136 17.63 17.87 18.08
N HIS A 137 16.90 18.40 19.07
CA HIS A 137 16.09 19.60 18.94
C HIS A 137 16.83 20.75 18.23
N GLU A 138 16.20 21.28 17.18
CA GLU A 138 16.68 22.39 16.33
C GLU A 138 18.06 22.19 15.67
N LYS A 139 18.60 20.97 15.63
CA LYS A 139 19.94 20.72 15.08
C LYS A 139 20.02 19.61 14.04
N LEU A 140 19.41 18.48 14.33
CA LEU A 140 19.59 17.28 13.51
C LEU A 140 18.37 16.37 13.61
N LYS A 141 17.90 15.88 12.47
CA LYS A 141 16.90 14.81 12.37
C LYS A 141 17.46 13.68 11.52
N ILE A 142 17.35 12.46 12.01
CA ILE A 142 17.68 11.24 11.26
C ILE A 142 16.49 10.30 11.40
N GLY A 143 16.02 9.76 10.28
CA GLY A 143 14.95 8.78 10.22
C GLY A 143 15.40 7.54 9.45
N LEU A 144 15.25 6.37 10.06
CA LEU A 144 15.42 5.08 9.40
C LEU A 144 14.04 4.44 9.26
N GLU A 145 13.69 4.09 8.03
CA GLU A 145 12.39 3.49 7.69
C GLU A 145 12.56 2.07 7.21
N GLY A 146 11.59 1.21 7.53
CA GLY A 146 11.55 -0.17 7.06
C GLY A 146 10.12 -0.63 6.87
N TYR A 147 9.78 -1.03 5.66
CA TYR A 147 8.46 -1.48 5.25
C TYR A 147 8.51 -2.92 4.78
N TYR A 148 7.70 -3.78 5.39
CA TYR A 148 7.56 -5.18 5.02
C TYR A 148 6.20 -5.44 4.37
N PHE A 149 6.22 -6.26 3.34
CA PHE A 149 5.04 -6.77 2.66
C PHE A 149 5.12 -8.29 2.55
N SER A 150 4.12 -8.99 3.08
CA SER A 150 4.03 -10.44 2.95
C SER A 150 3.76 -10.87 1.51
N PRO A 151 3.96 -12.14 1.17
CA PRO A 151 3.57 -12.68 -0.12
C PRO A 151 2.14 -12.33 -0.49
N GLN A 152 1.89 -12.10 -1.78
CA GLN A 152 0.60 -11.71 -2.32
C GLN A 152 0.13 -12.73 -3.33
N GLN A 153 -1.16 -13.06 -3.34
CA GLN A 153 -1.77 -13.82 -4.42
C GLN A 153 -1.73 -12.98 -5.70
N LEU A 154 -1.34 -13.57 -6.81
CA LEU A 154 -1.34 -12.92 -8.13
C LEU A 154 -2.58 -13.31 -8.91
N SER A 155 -2.95 -12.49 -9.91
CA SER A 155 -4.12 -12.73 -10.78
C SER A 155 -4.01 -14.05 -11.57
N SER A 156 -2.79 -14.54 -11.79
CA SER A 156 -2.51 -15.83 -12.43
C SER A 156 -2.73 -17.05 -11.53
N GLY A 157 -3.04 -16.85 -10.25
CA GLY A 157 -3.10 -17.91 -9.23
C GLY A 157 -1.74 -18.28 -8.62
N ALA A 158 -0.64 -17.66 -9.06
CA ALA A 158 0.67 -17.80 -8.44
C ALA A 158 0.77 -16.93 -7.17
N THR A 159 1.79 -17.19 -6.36
CA THR A 159 2.10 -16.36 -5.18
C THR A 159 3.37 -15.55 -5.44
N GLY A 160 3.29 -14.23 -5.25
CA GLY A 160 4.44 -13.34 -5.28
C GLY A 160 5.34 -13.52 -4.05
N GLN A 161 6.54 -12.96 -4.09
CA GLN A 161 7.48 -13.01 -2.96
C GLN A 161 7.19 -11.90 -1.95
N ASP A 162 7.60 -12.12 -0.71
CA ASP A 162 7.67 -11.05 0.28
C ASP A 162 8.88 -10.15 0.03
N TYR A 163 8.82 -8.93 0.53
CA TYR A 163 9.93 -8.00 0.37
C TYR A 163 9.96 -6.93 1.47
N TRP A 164 11.14 -6.34 1.63
CA TRP A 164 11.38 -5.17 2.47
C TRP A 164 11.83 -3.99 1.62
N ILE A 165 11.40 -2.80 2.02
CA ILE A 165 11.91 -1.52 1.49
C ILE A 165 12.50 -0.75 2.67
N PHE A 166 13.72 -0.22 2.51
CA PHE A 166 14.35 0.59 3.53
C PHE A 166 14.65 2.00 3.02
N GLY A 167 14.39 2.98 3.86
CA GLY A 167 14.68 4.39 3.63
C GLY A 167 15.50 5.00 4.75
N LEU A 168 16.31 5.99 4.41
CA LEU A 168 17.07 6.80 5.37
C LEU A 168 16.90 8.27 5.02
N MET A 169 16.48 9.06 6.01
CA MET A 169 16.36 10.51 5.91
C MET A 169 17.33 11.18 6.89
N MET A 170 17.98 12.23 6.47
CA MET A 170 18.80 13.09 7.32
C MET A 170 18.48 14.54 7.02
N GLU A 171 18.28 15.35 8.05
CA GLU A 171 18.11 16.80 7.95
C GLU A 171 18.98 17.49 9.01
N LYS A 172 19.88 18.35 8.55
CA LYS A 172 20.67 19.22 9.42
C LYS A 172 20.06 20.61 9.38
N LEU A 173 19.77 21.14 10.58
CA LEU A 173 19.17 22.45 10.76
C LEU A 173 20.21 23.46 11.21
N TRP A 174 20.11 24.68 10.70
CA TRP A 174 20.79 25.89 11.16
C TRP A 174 19.73 26.97 11.41
N GLU A 175 20.12 28.12 11.90
CA GLU A 175 19.21 29.20 12.30
C GLU A 175 18.35 29.69 11.11
N ASP A 176 18.97 29.92 9.95
CA ASP A 176 18.30 30.49 8.77
C ASP A 176 17.94 29.48 7.69
N PHE A 177 18.43 28.25 7.77
CA PHE A 177 18.19 27.22 6.75
C PHE A 177 18.35 25.80 7.26
N SER A 178 17.84 24.84 6.53
CA SER A 178 18.18 23.42 6.69
C SER A 178 18.55 22.77 5.35
N ILE A 179 19.32 21.70 5.44
CA ILE A 179 19.65 20.82 4.32
C ILE A 179 19.14 19.43 4.66
N PHE A 180 18.44 18.81 3.73
CA PHE A 180 18.00 17.44 3.87
C PHE A 180 18.48 16.56 2.73
N LEU A 181 18.67 15.28 3.04
CA LEU A 181 18.97 14.20 2.11
C LEU A 181 18.08 12.99 2.44
N ASN A 182 17.45 12.43 1.41
CA ASN A 182 16.68 11.21 1.50
C ASN A 182 17.29 10.14 0.60
N PHE A 183 17.43 8.95 1.15
CA PHE A 183 17.87 7.74 0.47
C PHE A 183 16.68 6.77 0.49
N GLU A 184 15.90 6.78 -0.58
CA GLU A 184 14.71 5.95 -0.71
C GLU A 184 15.10 4.59 -1.28
N ASN A 185 14.53 3.52 -0.71
CA ASN A 185 14.81 2.16 -1.15
C ASN A 185 16.32 1.87 -1.32
N PHE A 186 17.13 2.22 -0.30
CA PHE A 186 18.59 2.13 -0.38
C PHE A 186 19.11 0.68 -0.50
N THR A 187 18.28 -0.32 -0.22
CA THR A 187 18.54 -1.73 -0.50
C THR A 187 18.29 -2.11 -1.95
N ASP A 188 17.76 -1.19 -2.75
CA ASP A 188 17.43 -1.36 -4.16
C ASP A 188 16.50 -2.57 -4.40
N THR A 189 15.48 -2.69 -3.55
CA THR A 189 14.46 -3.73 -3.68
C THR A 189 13.58 -3.44 -4.89
N ARG A 190 13.61 -4.33 -5.89
CA ARG A 190 12.82 -4.22 -7.12
C ARG A 190 12.28 -5.58 -7.51
N GLN A 191 11.04 -5.63 -7.98
CA GLN A 191 10.45 -6.89 -8.47
C GLN A 191 11.35 -7.54 -9.53
N THR A 192 11.91 -6.77 -10.44
CA THR A 192 12.80 -7.25 -11.52
C THR A 192 14.06 -7.97 -11.05
N ARG A 193 14.40 -7.91 -9.75
CA ARG A 193 15.54 -8.64 -9.16
C ARG A 193 15.18 -10.05 -8.70
N PHE A 194 13.90 -10.32 -8.42
CA PHE A 194 13.46 -11.60 -7.87
C PHE A 194 12.29 -12.21 -8.63
N ASP A 195 11.60 -11.43 -9.47
CA ASP A 195 10.53 -11.90 -10.36
C ASP A 195 10.49 -11.06 -11.64
N SER A 196 9.94 -11.62 -12.71
CA SER A 196 9.82 -10.92 -13.98
C SER A 196 8.51 -10.11 -14.02
N ILE A 197 8.56 -8.91 -14.62
CA ILE A 197 7.39 -8.07 -14.86
C ILE A 197 6.75 -8.30 -16.24
N TYR A 198 7.43 -9.05 -17.10
CA TYR A 198 6.90 -9.48 -18.39
C TYR A 198 7.49 -10.83 -18.83
N THR A 199 6.79 -11.50 -19.73
CA THR A 199 7.22 -12.70 -20.45
C THR A 199 7.02 -12.49 -21.95
N GLY A 200 7.49 -13.40 -22.80
CA GLY A 200 7.41 -13.27 -24.25
C GLY A 200 8.55 -12.45 -24.85
N SER A 201 8.42 -12.08 -26.12
CA SER A 201 9.42 -11.28 -26.82
C SER A 201 9.23 -9.80 -26.59
N ILE A 202 10.28 -8.99 -26.80
CA ILE A 202 10.21 -7.51 -26.71
C ILE A 202 9.15 -6.93 -27.68
N SER A 203 8.93 -7.59 -28.82
CA SER A 203 7.95 -7.16 -29.81
C SER A 203 6.50 -7.60 -29.49
N ASN A 204 6.34 -8.55 -28.56
CA ASN A 204 5.03 -9.02 -28.09
C ASN A 204 5.14 -9.40 -26.60
N PRO A 205 5.28 -8.41 -25.70
CA PRO A 205 5.40 -8.67 -24.27
C PRO A 205 4.03 -9.05 -23.67
N GLN A 206 4.04 -10.04 -22.78
CA GLN A 206 2.93 -10.37 -21.90
C GLN A 206 3.28 -9.86 -20.52
N PHE A 207 2.59 -8.84 -20.04
CA PHE A 207 2.86 -8.26 -18.73
C PHE A 207 2.28 -9.13 -17.61
N ARG A 208 3.02 -9.20 -16.52
CA ARG A 208 2.66 -9.88 -15.28
C ARG A 208 2.25 -8.85 -14.24
N ASP A 209 1.63 -9.32 -13.16
CA ASP A 209 1.29 -8.45 -12.03
C ASP A 209 2.54 -7.78 -11.46
N ILE A 210 2.41 -6.49 -11.18
CA ILE A 210 3.41 -5.70 -10.47
C ILE A 210 2.95 -5.58 -9.02
N TYR A 211 3.63 -6.30 -8.12
CA TYR A 211 3.29 -6.36 -6.70
C TYR A 211 4.39 -5.82 -5.78
N ALA A 212 5.55 -5.48 -6.34
CA ALA A 212 6.67 -4.91 -5.62
C ALA A 212 7.23 -3.70 -6.41
N PRO A 213 8.08 -2.85 -5.81
CA PRO A 213 8.64 -1.69 -6.48
C PRO A 213 9.30 -2.04 -7.83
N VAL A 214 9.10 -1.18 -8.81
CA VAL A 214 9.79 -1.23 -10.11
C VAL A 214 11.03 -0.34 -10.06
N ASP A 215 10.90 0.81 -9.40
CA ASP A 215 12.00 1.75 -9.18
C ASP A 215 12.87 1.28 -8.01
N GLY A 216 14.17 1.40 -8.18
CA GLY A 216 15.15 1.00 -7.20
C GLY A 216 15.55 2.13 -6.26
N PHE A 217 16.84 2.18 -5.94
CA PHE A 217 17.42 3.19 -5.09
C PHE A 217 17.31 4.59 -5.70
N VAL A 218 16.75 5.53 -4.93
CA VAL A 218 16.62 6.94 -5.28
C VAL A 218 17.26 7.81 -4.20
N VAL A 219 17.97 8.84 -4.61
CA VAL A 219 18.49 9.89 -3.73
C VAL A 219 17.87 11.20 -4.11
N ASN A 220 17.29 11.89 -3.16
CA ASN A 220 16.83 13.26 -3.30
C ASN A 220 17.29 14.12 -2.14
N GLY A 221 17.33 15.42 -2.32
CA GLY A 221 17.71 16.36 -1.30
C GLY A 221 17.35 17.80 -1.67
N GLY A 222 17.44 18.68 -0.69
CA GLY A 222 17.10 20.06 -0.87
C GLY A 222 17.52 20.94 0.28
N ILE A 223 17.28 22.24 0.09
CA ILE A 223 17.53 23.30 1.09
C ILE A 223 16.19 23.96 1.40
N LYS A 224 15.90 24.15 2.69
CA LYS A 224 14.77 24.96 3.18
C LYS A 224 15.35 26.24 3.77
N LEU A 225 14.79 27.38 3.39
CA LEU A 225 15.17 28.70 3.93
C LEU A 225 14.07 29.15 4.91
N PHE A 226 14.48 29.73 6.04
CA PHE A 226 13.58 30.29 7.05
C PHE A 226 13.71 31.83 7.00
N PHE A 227 12.56 32.55 6.91
CA PHE A 227 12.53 34.01 6.79
C PHE A 227 11.75 34.61 7.94
#